data_37b109fbdbc1246ba450852beef958b2
#
_entry.id   37b109fbdbc1246ba450852beef958b2
#
_cell.length_a   1.000
_cell.length_b   1.000
_cell.length_c   1.000
_cell.angle_alpha   90.00
_cell.angle_beta   90.00
_cell.angle_gamma   90.00
#
_symmetry.space_group_name_H-M   'P 1'
#
loop_
_entity.id
_entity.type
_entity.pdbx_description
1 polymer ?
#
loop_
_entity_poly.entity_id
_entity_poly.type
_entity_poly.pdbx_seq_one_letter_code
_entity_poly.pdbx_strand_id
1 'polypeptide(L)' 'MTTPKPNDPIPTYKVLRLTTEGWTDFDSQTAVNLTKEQCDQVLNNLVQMEGIDFRELKAVSDN' A
#
# COMPACT_ATOMS: atom_id res chain seq x y z
N MET A 1 -8.28 26.19 -5.21
CA MET A 1 -8.20 24.75 -4.95
C MET A 1 -9.32 24.05 -5.67
N THR A 2 -8.98 23.08 -6.51
CA THR A 2 -9.97 22.36 -7.28
C THR A 2 -10.55 21.22 -6.48
N THR A 3 -11.88 21.18 -6.39
CA THR A 3 -12.52 20.01 -5.82
C THR A 3 -12.47 18.87 -6.83
N PRO A 4 -12.23 17.63 -6.38
CA PRO A 4 -12.26 16.50 -7.30
C PRO A 4 -13.66 16.37 -7.91
N LYS A 5 -13.72 15.98 -9.16
CA LYS A 5 -14.98 15.72 -9.81
C LYS A 5 -15.68 14.55 -9.16
N PRO A 6 -17.02 14.56 -9.07
CA PRO A 6 -17.72 13.44 -8.42
C PRO A 6 -17.48 12.08 -9.06
N ASN A 7 -17.10 12.05 -10.33
CA ASN A 7 -16.85 10.79 -11.04
C ASN A 7 -15.39 10.37 -11.02
N ASP A 8 -14.50 11.20 -10.48
CA ASP A 8 -13.10 10.81 -10.42
C ASP A 8 -12.92 9.76 -9.34
N PRO A 9 -12.26 8.62 -9.65
CA PRO A 9 -12.02 7.62 -8.62
C PRO A 9 -11.05 8.17 -7.58
N ILE A 10 -11.30 7.85 -6.32
CA ILE A 10 -10.35 8.15 -5.27
C ILE A 10 -9.15 7.23 -5.47
N PRO A 11 -7.93 7.78 -5.56
CA PRO A 11 -6.77 6.93 -5.73
C PRO A 11 -6.58 6.02 -4.52
N THR A 12 -6.40 4.76 -4.79
CA THR A 12 -6.14 3.76 -3.77
C THR A 12 -4.82 3.07 -4.05
N TYR A 13 -4.26 2.45 -3.02
CA TYR A 13 -2.94 1.85 -3.07
C TYR A 13 -2.98 0.46 -2.48
N LYS A 14 -2.00 -0.33 -2.82
CA LYS A 14 -1.77 -1.62 -2.21
C LYS A 14 -0.30 -1.76 -1.88
N VAL A 15 0.01 -2.67 -0.96
CA VAL A 15 1.37 -2.92 -0.52
C VAL A 15 1.87 -4.20 -1.19
N LEU A 16 3.07 -4.12 -1.75
CA LEU A 16 3.77 -5.27 -2.32
C LEU A 16 4.96 -5.61 -1.44
N ARG A 17 5.29 -6.88 -1.41
CA ARG A 17 6.46 -7.38 -0.69
C ARG A 17 7.42 -8.03 -1.67
N LEU A 18 8.71 -7.78 -1.48
CA LEU A 18 9.75 -8.42 -2.27
C LEU A 18 9.99 -9.84 -1.74
N THR A 19 9.82 -10.81 -2.61
CA THR A 19 10.06 -12.22 -2.31
C THR A 19 11.08 -12.77 -3.29
N THR A 20 11.41 -14.04 -3.14
CA THR A 20 12.32 -14.71 -4.09
C THR A 20 11.73 -14.77 -5.50
N GLU A 21 10.43 -14.60 -5.63
CA GLU A 21 9.75 -14.58 -6.92
C GLU A 21 9.59 -13.16 -7.48
N GLY A 22 10.09 -12.16 -6.76
CA GLY A 22 9.95 -10.76 -7.12
C GLY A 22 8.93 -10.06 -6.25
N TRP A 23 8.38 -8.95 -6.75
CA TRP A 23 7.37 -8.19 -6.03
C TRP A 23 6.03 -8.90 -6.13
N THR A 24 5.47 -9.28 -5.00
CA THR A 24 4.18 -9.97 -4.94
C THR A 24 3.22 -9.19 -4.06
N ASP A 25 1.92 -9.42 -4.26
CA ASP A 25 0.91 -8.80 -3.41
C ASP A 25 1.09 -9.29 -1.98
N PHE A 26 1.01 -8.34 -1.03
CA PHE A 26 1.05 -8.71 0.37
C PHE A 26 -0.24 -9.47 0.70
N ASP A 27 -0.11 -10.65 1.27
CA ASP A 27 -1.24 -11.53 1.52
C ASP A 27 -2.02 -11.07 2.75
N SER A 28 -2.71 -9.95 2.61
CA SER A 28 -3.53 -9.39 3.67
C SER A 28 -4.62 -8.52 3.05
N GLN A 29 -5.84 -8.74 3.47
CA GLN A 29 -6.95 -7.91 3.03
C GLN A 29 -6.80 -6.46 3.49
N THR A 30 -6.02 -6.24 4.53
CA THR A 30 -5.78 -4.90 5.04
C THR A 30 -4.70 -4.15 4.26
N ALA A 31 -4.04 -4.82 3.31
CA ALA A 31 -2.96 -4.22 2.53
C ALA A 31 -3.37 -3.84 1.11
N VAL A 32 -4.67 -3.82 0.81
CA VAL A 32 -5.19 -3.45 -0.50
C VAL A 32 -6.30 -2.40 -0.34
N ASN A 33 -6.57 -1.69 -1.41
CA ASN A 33 -7.64 -0.69 -1.46
C ASN A 33 -7.49 0.38 -0.37
N LEU A 34 -6.26 0.84 -0.17
CA LEU A 34 -5.92 1.76 0.92
C LEU A 34 -5.81 3.18 0.40
N THR A 35 -6.22 4.16 1.20
CA THR A 35 -5.85 5.54 0.95
C THR A 35 -4.35 5.70 1.20
N LYS A 36 -3.79 6.82 0.73
CA LYS A 36 -2.36 7.06 0.94
C LYS A 36 -2.00 7.04 2.42
N GLU A 37 -2.83 7.65 3.26
CA GLU A 37 -2.57 7.70 4.70
C GLU A 37 -2.65 6.31 5.32
N GLN A 38 -3.65 5.52 4.92
CA GLN A 38 -3.77 4.15 5.39
C GLN A 38 -2.59 3.31 4.93
N CYS A 39 -2.16 3.51 3.70
CA CYS A 39 -1.02 2.79 3.15
C CYS A 39 0.25 3.09 3.95
N ASP A 40 0.48 4.36 4.27
CA ASP A 40 1.63 4.75 5.07
C ASP A 40 1.59 4.11 6.46
N GLN A 41 0.41 4.03 7.07
CA GLN A 41 0.25 3.37 8.36
C GLN A 41 0.54 1.88 8.28
N VAL A 42 0.05 1.22 7.22
CA VAL A 42 0.29 -0.21 7.03
C VAL A 42 1.78 -0.47 6.86
N LEU A 43 2.45 0.32 6.03
CA LEU A 43 3.89 0.17 5.83
C LEU A 43 4.65 0.34 7.15
N ASN A 44 4.31 1.37 7.91
CA ASN A 44 4.95 1.63 9.19
C ASN A 44 4.74 0.48 10.18
N ASN A 45 3.52 -0.04 10.25
CA ASN A 45 3.22 -1.16 11.12
C ASN A 45 3.97 -2.41 10.73
N LEU A 46 4.08 -2.70 9.43
CA LEU A 46 4.81 -3.87 8.96
C LEU A 46 6.29 -3.78 9.30
N VAL A 47 6.87 -2.61 9.19
CA VAL A 47 8.27 -2.42 9.54
C VAL A 47 8.48 -2.54 11.04
N GLN A 48 7.64 -1.90 11.84
CA GLN A 48 7.86 -1.81 13.28
C GLN A 48 7.39 -3.04 14.03
N MET A 49 6.26 -3.61 13.65
CA MET A 49 5.66 -4.72 14.39
C MET A 49 6.05 -6.07 13.81
N GLU A 50 6.14 -6.16 12.51
CA GLU A 50 6.47 -7.43 11.85
C GLU A 50 7.96 -7.57 11.58
N GLY A 51 8.73 -6.50 11.75
CA GLY A 51 10.16 -6.53 11.52
C GLY A 51 10.56 -6.70 10.07
N ILE A 52 9.68 -6.36 9.13
CA ILE A 52 9.98 -6.47 7.71
C ILE A 52 10.84 -5.28 7.30
N ASP A 53 11.91 -5.55 6.53
CA ASP A 53 12.78 -4.49 6.04
C ASP A 53 11.98 -3.56 5.11
N PHE A 54 12.09 -2.27 5.38
CA PHE A 54 11.42 -1.25 4.58
C PHE A 54 11.72 -1.39 3.09
N ARG A 55 12.95 -1.82 2.74
CA ARG A 55 13.35 -1.97 1.34
C ARG A 55 12.68 -3.15 0.65
N GLU A 56 12.05 -4.04 1.41
CA GLU A 56 11.31 -5.17 0.88
C GLU A 56 9.82 -4.88 0.72
N LEU A 57 9.41 -3.63 0.96
CA LEU A 57 8.03 -3.21 0.87
C LEU A 57 7.91 -2.03 -0.09
N LYS A 58 6.81 -1.96 -0.81
CA LYS A 58 6.48 -0.78 -1.59
C LYS A 58 4.99 -0.63 -1.75
N ALA A 59 4.55 0.61 -1.94
CA ALA A 59 3.17 0.93 -2.24
C ALA A 59 3.03 1.21 -3.72
N VAL A 60 2.01 0.65 -4.35
CA VAL A 60 1.71 0.90 -5.75
C VAL A 60 0.24 1.24 -5.89
N SER A 61 -0.09 1.91 -6.99
CA SER A 61 -1.47 2.25 -7.27
C SER A 61 -2.28 0.97 -7.50
N ASP A 62 -3.44 0.92 -6.87
CA ASP A 62 -4.37 -0.21 -6.97
C ASP A 62 -5.43 0.05 -8.05
N ASN A 63 -5.45 1.23 -8.62
CA ASN A 63 -6.41 1.61 -9.66
C ASN A 63 -5.85 1.30 -11.05
#